data_b1e1161e83032df099831b066dddba33
#
_entry.id   b1e1161e83032df099831b066dddba33
#
_cell.length_a   1.000
_cell.length_b   1.000
_cell.length_c   1.000
_cell.angle_alpha   90.00
_cell.angle_beta   90.00
_cell.angle_gamma   90.00
#
_symmetry.space_group_name_H-M   'P 1'
#
loop_
_entity.id
_entity.type
_entity.pdbx_description
1 polymer ?
#
loop_
_entity_poly.entity_id
_entity_poly.type
_entity_poly.pdbx_seq_one_letter_code
_entity_poly.pdbx_strand_id
1 'polypeptide(L)'
;MISNIAAVAQDRAIGFQNKLIYWLPNDLKRFKALTTGHTIIMGRNTFLSLPKGALPNRRNIVLSKSAFSSPFGEAGRGSFPGCDVYPSLDEALAHCAPDEDVYIIGGASVYQQALPLADRLCLTEIDDTPAEADTFFPPYKDEWKEAARESHDIDDRHAHRYAFVDYIRKS
;
A
#
# COMPACT_ATOMS: atom_id res chain seq x y z
N MET A 1 -7.35 -12.48 4.02
CA MET A 1 -8.01 -11.17 3.83
C MET A 1 -7.09 -10.26 3.03
N ILE A 2 -7.60 -9.63 2.01
CA ILE A 2 -6.83 -8.68 1.19
C ILE A 2 -7.22 -7.26 1.59
N SER A 3 -6.24 -6.46 1.97
CA SER A 3 -6.44 -5.09 2.41
C SER A 3 -5.55 -4.14 1.64
N ASN A 4 -6.11 -3.02 1.18
CA ASN A 4 -5.31 -1.89 0.72
C ASN A 4 -4.96 -1.04 1.93
N ILE A 5 -3.69 -0.66 2.08
CA ILE A 5 -3.25 0.22 3.16
C ILE A 5 -2.53 1.44 2.56
N ALA A 6 -2.98 2.63 2.90
CA ALA A 6 -2.46 3.87 2.32
C ALA A 6 -2.73 5.08 3.22
N ALA A 7 -1.92 6.12 3.05
CA ALA A 7 -2.16 7.44 3.60
C ALA A 7 -2.64 8.34 2.45
N VAL A 8 -3.82 8.92 2.57
CA VAL A 8 -4.46 9.68 1.50
C VAL A 8 -4.86 11.07 1.97
N ALA A 9 -4.66 12.07 1.10
CA ALA A 9 -5.13 13.43 1.34
C ALA A 9 -6.63 13.56 1.02
N GLN A 10 -7.18 14.74 1.23
CA GLN A 10 -8.61 15.00 0.98
C GLN A 10 -9.01 14.76 -0.48
N ASP A 11 -8.12 15.01 -1.41
CA ASP A 11 -8.31 14.76 -2.85
C ASP A 11 -7.83 13.37 -3.28
N ARG A 12 -7.56 12.48 -2.32
CA ARG A 12 -7.00 11.14 -2.53
C ARG A 12 -5.54 11.12 -3.01
N ALA A 13 -4.82 12.24 -2.91
CA ALA A 13 -3.41 12.31 -3.28
C ALA A 13 -2.58 11.42 -2.37
N ILE A 14 -1.65 10.66 -2.94
CA ILE A 14 -0.76 9.76 -2.20
C ILE A 14 0.70 9.99 -2.53
N GLY A 15 1.05 10.55 -3.67
CA GLY A 15 2.44 10.71 -4.07
C GLY A 15 2.69 11.85 -5.03
N PHE A 16 3.98 12.23 -5.10
CA PHE A 16 4.50 13.20 -6.05
C PHE A 16 5.94 12.82 -6.39
N GLN A 17 6.25 12.72 -7.67
CA GLN A 17 7.59 12.35 -8.17
C GLN A 17 8.13 11.06 -7.53
N ASN A 18 7.29 10.02 -7.50
CA ASN A 18 7.61 8.69 -6.96
C ASN A 18 7.92 8.68 -5.46
N LYS A 19 7.47 9.70 -4.72
CA LYS A 19 7.66 9.77 -3.26
C LYS A 19 6.32 9.97 -2.57
N LEU A 20 6.21 9.51 -1.34
CA LEU A 20 5.06 9.80 -0.49
C LEU A 20 5.05 11.31 -0.17
N ILE A 21 3.86 11.90 -0.15
CA ILE A 21 3.69 13.31 0.18
C ILE A 21 3.80 13.53 1.69
N TYR A 22 3.28 12.58 2.47
CA TYR A 22 3.17 12.72 3.93
C TYR A 22 3.97 11.65 4.65
N TRP A 23 4.72 12.07 5.67
CA TRP A 23 5.44 11.19 6.58
C TRP A 23 4.93 11.45 7.99
N LEU A 24 3.99 10.62 8.45
CA LEU A 24 3.39 10.74 9.76
C LEU A 24 3.94 9.63 10.66
N PRO A 25 4.63 9.98 11.77
CA PRO A 25 5.22 8.95 12.63
C PRO A 25 4.22 7.93 13.15
N ASN A 26 3.02 8.35 13.53
CA ASN A 26 1.99 7.43 14.00
C ASN A 26 1.45 6.54 12.90
N ASP A 27 1.37 7.05 11.66
CA ASP A 27 0.99 6.25 10.50
C ASP A 27 2.02 5.15 10.21
N LEU A 28 3.29 5.48 10.30
CA LEU A 28 4.37 4.50 10.12
C LEU A 28 4.32 3.41 11.19
N LYS A 29 4.03 3.77 12.43
CA LYS A 29 3.86 2.79 13.51
C LYS A 29 2.68 1.87 13.26
N ARG A 30 1.54 2.43 12.81
CA ARG A 30 0.36 1.64 12.49
C ARG A 30 0.62 0.70 11.33
N PHE A 31 1.26 1.18 10.28
CA PHE A 31 1.66 0.38 9.13
C PHE A 31 2.49 -0.83 9.56
N LYS A 32 3.51 -0.58 10.38
CA LYS A 32 4.36 -1.65 10.90
C LYS A 32 3.57 -2.65 11.74
N ALA A 33 2.71 -2.15 12.63
CA ALA A 33 1.91 -3.02 13.50
C ALA A 33 0.94 -3.90 12.72
N LEU A 34 0.31 -3.36 11.66
CA LEU A 34 -0.64 -4.11 10.84
C LEU A 34 0.04 -5.15 9.95
N THR A 35 1.20 -4.81 9.38
CA THR A 35 1.82 -5.64 8.35
C THR A 35 2.84 -6.65 8.86
N THR A 36 3.42 -6.43 10.04
CA THR A 36 4.43 -7.34 10.59
C THR A 36 3.86 -8.74 10.79
N GLY A 37 4.57 -9.75 10.30
CA GLY A 37 4.14 -11.15 10.36
C GLY A 37 3.23 -11.56 9.22
N HIS A 38 2.94 -10.65 8.31
CA HIS A 38 2.02 -10.88 7.18
C HIS A 38 2.72 -10.65 5.84
N THR A 39 1.94 -10.70 4.77
CA THR A 39 2.43 -10.53 3.40
C THR A 39 2.10 -9.13 2.90
N ILE A 40 3.07 -8.47 2.27
CA ILE A 40 2.88 -7.18 1.61
C ILE A 40 3.15 -7.34 0.12
N ILE A 41 2.30 -6.70 -0.70
CA ILE A 41 2.44 -6.68 -2.15
C ILE A 41 2.59 -5.23 -2.61
N MET A 42 3.57 -5.00 -3.47
CA MET A 42 3.89 -3.67 -3.96
C MET A 42 4.28 -3.71 -5.42
N GLY A 43 4.12 -2.58 -6.10
CA GLY A 43 4.68 -2.39 -7.43
C GLY A 43 6.18 -2.12 -7.37
N ARG A 44 6.83 -2.22 -8.52
CA ARG A 44 8.28 -2.00 -8.64
C ARG A 44 8.72 -0.64 -8.10
N ASN A 45 8.02 0.43 -8.47
CA ASN A 45 8.42 1.78 -8.06
C ASN A 45 8.28 1.98 -6.55
N THR A 46 7.29 1.35 -5.94
CA THR A 46 7.15 1.39 -4.48
C THR A 46 8.34 0.73 -3.80
N PHE A 47 8.76 -0.44 -4.29
CA PHE A 47 9.96 -1.09 -3.76
C PHE A 47 11.20 -0.20 -3.90
N LEU A 48 11.39 0.42 -5.06
CA LEU A 48 12.54 1.30 -5.30
C LEU A 48 12.52 2.55 -4.43
N SER A 49 11.38 2.93 -3.88
CA SER A 49 11.25 4.05 -2.95
C SER A 49 11.59 3.69 -1.51
N LEU A 50 11.69 2.41 -1.18
CA LEU A 50 12.01 1.96 0.17
C LEU A 50 13.50 2.16 0.46
N PRO A 51 13.87 2.94 1.50
CA PRO A 51 15.28 3.27 1.75
C PRO A 51 16.18 2.07 2.00
N LYS A 52 15.63 1.03 2.61
CA LYS A 52 16.39 -0.18 2.99
C LYS A 52 15.93 -1.44 2.27
N GLY A 53 15.13 -1.30 1.21
CA GLY A 53 14.62 -2.43 0.46
C GLY A 53 13.54 -3.21 1.20
N ALA A 54 13.56 -4.54 1.09
CA ALA A 54 12.53 -5.39 1.68
C ALA A 54 12.32 -5.11 3.17
N LEU A 55 11.07 -5.03 3.57
CA LEU A 55 10.72 -4.74 4.96
C LEU A 55 10.87 -6.01 5.81
N PRO A 56 11.52 -5.92 7.00
CA PRO A 56 11.78 -7.10 7.81
C PRO A 56 10.52 -7.69 8.43
N ASN A 57 10.56 -8.99 8.73
CA ASN A 57 9.50 -9.74 9.40
C ASN A 57 8.19 -9.78 8.62
N ARG A 58 8.27 -9.67 7.29
CA ARG A 58 7.14 -9.71 6.37
C ARG A 58 7.55 -10.44 5.12
N ARG A 59 6.59 -11.11 4.49
CA ARG A 59 6.80 -11.64 3.15
C ARG A 59 6.62 -10.49 2.17
N ASN A 60 7.69 -10.13 1.46
CA ASN A 60 7.66 -9.04 0.49
C ASN A 60 7.43 -9.60 -0.91
N ILE A 61 6.39 -9.13 -1.58
CA ILE A 61 6.09 -9.48 -2.97
C ILE A 61 6.15 -8.22 -3.81
N VAL A 62 6.93 -8.27 -4.90
CA VAL A 62 7.04 -7.17 -5.86
C VAL A 62 6.43 -7.60 -7.18
N LEU A 63 5.61 -6.75 -7.76
CA LEU A 63 5.03 -6.97 -9.09
C LEU A 63 5.90 -6.29 -10.14
N SER A 64 6.47 -7.07 -11.05
CA SER A 64 7.33 -6.55 -12.10
C SER A 64 7.32 -7.46 -13.33
N LYS A 65 6.73 -6.99 -14.41
CA LYS A 65 6.71 -7.74 -15.67
C LYS A 65 8.10 -7.86 -16.29
N SER A 66 8.92 -6.83 -16.15
CA SER A 66 10.25 -6.82 -16.74
C SER A 66 11.20 -7.85 -16.14
N ALA A 67 11.00 -8.23 -14.87
CA ALA A 67 11.80 -9.26 -14.22
C ALA A 67 11.61 -10.64 -14.84
N PHE A 68 10.45 -10.89 -15.46
CA PHE A 68 10.10 -12.17 -16.08
C PHE A 68 10.35 -12.20 -17.58
N SER A 69 10.70 -11.08 -18.18
CA SER A 69 11.07 -11.02 -19.59
C SER A 69 12.54 -11.29 -19.83
N SER A 70 13.34 -11.45 -18.76
CA SER A 70 14.75 -11.80 -18.87
C SER A 70 14.93 -13.25 -19.34
N PRO A 71 15.79 -13.50 -20.34
CA PRO A 71 16.04 -14.86 -20.80
C PRO A 71 16.68 -15.78 -19.73
N PHE A 72 17.22 -15.22 -18.67
CA PHE A 72 17.89 -15.97 -17.62
C PHE A 72 17.00 -16.34 -16.44
N GLY A 73 15.77 -15.85 -16.40
CA GLY A 73 14.78 -16.22 -15.36
C GLY A 73 15.12 -15.81 -13.93
N GLU A 74 16.31 -15.30 -13.69
CA GLU A 74 16.78 -14.93 -12.35
C GLU A 74 16.88 -13.41 -12.15
N ALA A 75 16.61 -12.63 -13.20
CA ALA A 75 16.77 -11.19 -13.15
C ALA A 75 15.92 -10.53 -12.05
N GLY A 76 14.76 -11.09 -11.77
CA GLY A 76 13.89 -10.58 -10.73
C GLY A 76 14.48 -10.67 -9.34
N ARG A 77 15.17 -11.77 -9.04
CA ARG A 77 15.79 -11.96 -7.75
C ARG A 77 16.98 -11.05 -7.52
N GLY A 78 17.75 -10.78 -8.57
CA GLY A 78 18.88 -9.88 -8.48
C GLY A 78 18.46 -8.44 -8.28
N SER A 79 17.30 -8.04 -8.82
CA SER A 79 16.79 -6.66 -8.75
C SER A 79 16.00 -6.36 -7.47
N PHE A 80 15.46 -7.38 -6.81
CA PHE A 80 14.58 -7.22 -5.64
C PHE A 80 15.00 -8.17 -4.51
N PRO A 81 16.14 -7.88 -3.85
CA PRO A 81 16.64 -8.78 -2.80
C PRO A 81 15.65 -8.93 -1.66
N GLY A 82 15.44 -10.17 -1.21
CA GLY A 82 14.54 -10.47 -0.11
C GLY A 82 13.06 -10.48 -0.49
N CYS A 83 12.75 -10.43 -1.78
CA CYS A 83 11.37 -10.37 -2.27
C CYS A 83 11.06 -11.56 -3.18
N ASP A 84 9.80 -11.99 -3.15
CA ASP A 84 9.24 -12.82 -4.21
C ASP A 84 8.76 -11.88 -5.32
N VAL A 85 8.96 -12.25 -6.58
CA VAL A 85 8.61 -11.41 -7.72
C VAL A 85 7.63 -12.17 -8.61
N TYR A 86 6.54 -11.48 -8.98
CA TYR A 86 5.53 -12.02 -9.88
C TYR A 86 5.18 -11.00 -10.95
N PRO A 87 4.75 -11.44 -12.15
CA PRO A 87 4.47 -10.52 -13.24
C PRO A 87 3.13 -9.77 -13.09
N SER A 88 2.22 -10.27 -12.25
CA SER A 88 0.90 -9.68 -12.07
C SER A 88 0.38 -9.89 -10.66
N LEU A 89 -0.61 -9.09 -10.29
CA LEU A 89 -1.30 -9.23 -9.00
C LEU A 89 -2.01 -10.60 -8.91
N ASP A 90 -2.66 -11.04 -9.98
CA ASP A 90 -3.36 -12.31 -9.99
C ASP A 90 -2.42 -13.48 -9.70
N GLU A 91 -1.23 -13.47 -10.31
CA GLU A 91 -0.25 -14.51 -10.05
C GLU A 91 0.30 -14.44 -8.62
N ALA A 92 0.55 -13.24 -8.12
CA ALA A 92 1.00 -13.07 -6.74
C ALA A 92 -0.02 -13.63 -5.76
N LEU A 93 -1.29 -13.30 -5.94
CA LEU A 93 -2.36 -13.79 -5.06
C LEU A 93 -2.57 -15.29 -5.18
N ALA A 94 -2.32 -15.87 -6.35
CA ALA A 94 -2.39 -17.34 -6.52
C ALA A 94 -1.35 -18.07 -5.69
N HIS A 95 -0.26 -17.40 -5.29
CA HIS A 95 0.78 -17.94 -4.43
C HIS A 95 0.62 -17.55 -2.96
N CYS A 96 -0.53 -16.98 -2.59
CA CYS A 96 -0.90 -16.69 -1.21
C CYS A 96 -1.97 -17.67 -0.75
N ALA A 97 -1.91 -18.07 0.52
CA ALA A 97 -2.92 -18.97 1.09
C ALA A 97 -4.27 -18.25 1.23
N PRO A 98 -5.42 -18.97 1.12
CA PRO A 98 -6.73 -18.34 1.26
C PRO A 98 -6.96 -17.65 2.60
N ASP A 99 -6.31 -18.11 3.67
CA ASP A 99 -6.42 -17.54 5.01
C ASP A 99 -5.28 -16.56 5.35
N GLU A 100 -4.41 -16.29 4.38
CA GLU A 100 -3.28 -15.38 4.58
C GLU A 100 -3.75 -13.92 4.55
N ASP A 101 -3.24 -13.11 5.48
CA ASP A 101 -3.48 -11.66 5.45
C ASP A 101 -2.48 -10.99 4.52
N VAL A 102 -3.01 -10.32 3.50
CA VAL A 102 -2.23 -9.68 2.45
C VAL A 102 -2.54 -8.18 2.43
N TYR A 103 -1.49 -7.37 2.50
CA TYR A 103 -1.61 -5.91 2.47
C TYR A 103 -1.02 -5.37 1.17
N ILE A 104 -1.83 -4.62 0.44
CA ILE A 104 -1.39 -3.93 -0.79
C ILE A 104 -0.87 -2.56 -0.37
N ILE A 105 0.40 -2.28 -0.61
CA ILE A 105 1.06 -1.09 -0.08
C ILE A 105 1.41 -0.04 -1.14
N GLY A 106 1.02 -0.26 -2.38
CA GLY A 106 1.18 0.74 -3.44
C GLY A 106 1.82 0.20 -4.71
N GLY A 107 2.01 0.97 -5.74
CA GLY A 107 1.43 2.33 -5.85
C GLY A 107 0.02 2.38 -6.41
N ALA A 108 -0.31 3.52 -7.01
CA ALA A 108 -1.67 3.78 -7.49
C ALA A 108 -2.22 2.69 -8.41
N SER A 109 -1.42 2.21 -9.35
CA SER A 109 -1.85 1.15 -10.28
C SER A 109 -2.18 -0.14 -9.54
N VAL A 110 -1.38 -0.51 -8.54
CA VAL A 110 -1.62 -1.74 -7.77
C VAL A 110 -2.84 -1.58 -6.87
N TYR A 111 -3.00 -0.42 -6.24
CA TYR A 111 -4.22 -0.13 -5.48
C TYR A 111 -5.47 -0.25 -6.33
N GLN A 112 -5.42 0.28 -7.56
CA GLN A 112 -6.55 0.22 -8.48
C GLN A 112 -6.88 -1.22 -8.88
N GLN A 113 -5.87 -2.02 -9.18
CA GLN A 113 -6.05 -3.43 -9.54
C GLN A 113 -6.59 -4.25 -8.36
N ALA A 114 -6.14 -3.94 -7.16
CA ALA A 114 -6.52 -4.68 -5.95
C ALA A 114 -7.90 -4.28 -5.41
N LEU A 115 -8.38 -3.08 -5.72
CA LEU A 115 -9.62 -2.57 -5.13
C LEU A 115 -10.80 -3.51 -5.31
N PRO A 116 -11.08 -4.06 -6.52
CA PRO A 116 -12.18 -5.01 -6.70
C PRO A 116 -12.00 -6.32 -5.92
N LEU A 117 -10.77 -6.66 -5.56
CA LEU A 117 -10.43 -7.91 -4.87
C LEU A 117 -10.30 -7.73 -3.36
N ALA A 118 -10.20 -6.50 -2.88
CA ALA A 118 -9.93 -6.22 -1.49
C ALA A 118 -11.16 -6.46 -0.61
N ASP A 119 -10.91 -6.92 0.60
CA ASP A 119 -11.93 -7.14 1.62
C ASP A 119 -12.05 -5.94 2.54
N ARG A 120 -10.98 -5.14 2.65
CA ARG A 120 -10.90 -4.03 3.59
C ARG A 120 -9.97 -2.95 3.03
N LEU A 121 -10.26 -1.69 3.39
CA LEU A 121 -9.33 -0.58 3.19
C LEU A 121 -8.87 -0.08 4.56
N CYS A 122 -7.56 0.01 4.76
CA CYS A 122 -6.96 0.57 5.97
C CYS A 122 -6.33 1.90 5.59
N LEU A 123 -7.08 2.98 5.69
CA LEU A 123 -6.63 4.29 5.22
C LEU A 123 -6.28 5.21 6.38
N THR A 124 -5.23 6.00 6.19
CA THR A 124 -4.98 7.18 7.01
C THR A 124 -5.45 8.36 6.18
N GLU A 125 -6.58 8.94 6.56
CA GLU A 125 -7.15 10.11 5.89
C GLU A 125 -6.55 11.36 6.51
N ILE A 126 -5.87 12.16 5.70
CA ILE A 126 -5.14 13.35 6.15
C ILE A 126 -5.95 14.58 5.77
N ASP A 127 -6.17 15.46 6.76
CA ASP A 127 -6.94 16.69 6.60
C ASP A 127 -6.09 17.77 5.95
N ASP A 128 -5.73 17.55 4.69
CA ASP A 128 -4.93 18.43 3.87
C ASP A 128 -5.13 18.13 2.39
N THR A 129 -4.95 19.13 1.55
CA THR A 129 -4.92 18.99 0.10
C THR A 129 -3.57 19.52 -0.38
N PRO A 130 -2.66 18.65 -0.85
CA PRO A 130 -1.33 19.11 -1.23
C PRO A 130 -1.38 20.00 -2.47
N ALA A 131 -0.48 20.99 -2.52
CA ALA A 131 -0.36 21.89 -3.67
C ALA A 131 0.10 21.14 -4.92
N GLU A 132 0.89 20.09 -4.76
CA GLU A 132 1.40 19.28 -5.87
C GLU A 132 1.21 17.80 -5.58
N ALA A 133 0.61 17.09 -6.52
CA ALA A 133 0.45 15.65 -6.47
C ALA A 133 0.30 15.14 -7.90
N ASP A 134 0.85 13.96 -8.17
CA ASP A 134 0.71 13.31 -9.47
C ASP A 134 0.19 11.88 -9.34
N THR A 135 0.03 11.39 -8.12
CA THR A 135 -0.38 10.01 -7.86
C THR A 135 -1.51 10.00 -6.84
N PHE A 136 -2.59 9.29 -7.17
CA PHE A 136 -3.83 9.30 -6.39
C PHE A 136 -4.32 7.90 -6.11
N PHE A 137 -4.91 7.72 -4.93
CA PHE A 137 -5.65 6.51 -4.60
C PHE A 137 -6.97 6.49 -5.38
N PRO A 138 -7.42 5.30 -5.86
CA PRO A 138 -8.67 5.24 -6.62
C PRO A 138 -9.89 5.66 -5.79
N PRO A 139 -10.97 6.14 -6.43
CA PRO A 139 -12.21 6.46 -5.72
C PRO A 139 -12.76 5.26 -4.96
N TYR A 140 -13.19 5.46 -3.72
CA TYR A 140 -13.62 4.33 -2.89
C TYR A 140 -14.95 4.55 -2.14
N LYS A 141 -15.43 5.77 -2.02
CA LYS A 141 -16.57 6.04 -1.13
C LYS A 141 -17.90 5.45 -1.58
N ASP A 142 -18.07 5.18 -2.87
CA ASP A 142 -19.33 4.68 -3.40
C ASP A 142 -19.62 3.22 -3.00
N GLU A 143 -18.60 2.39 -2.96
CA GLU A 143 -18.75 0.94 -2.72
C GLU A 143 -18.31 0.52 -1.33
N TRP A 144 -17.74 1.43 -0.56
CA TRP A 144 -17.14 1.14 0.74
C TRP A 144 -17.81 1.96 1.83
N LYS A 145 -18.02 1.35 2.99
CA LYS A 145 -18.56 2.05 4.15
C LYS A 145 -17.54 2.05 5.28
N GLU A 146 -17.55 3.12 6.05
CA GLU A 146 -16.67 3.26 7.19
C GLU A 146 -17.10 2.27 8.29
N ALA A 147 -16.15 1.45 8.73
CA ALA A 147 -16.37 0.48 9.81
C ALA A 147 -15.80 0.97 11.14
N ALA A 148 -14.70 1.73 11.10
CA ALA A 148 -14.06 2.26 12.30
C ALA A 148 -13.30 3.53 11.95
N ARG A 149 -13.23 4.46 12.91
CA ARG A 149 -12.48 5.72 12.73
C ARG A 149 -11.81 6.09 14.04
N GLU A 150 -10.51 6.39 13.98
CA GLU A 150 -9.74 6.91 15.10
C GLU A 150 -9.13 8.24 14.65
N SER A 151 -9.66 9.35 15.16
CA SER A 151 -9.22 10.69 14.76
C SER A 151 -8.11 11.19 15.67
N HIS A 152 -7.16 11.91 15.07
CA HIS A 152 -6.03 12.50 15.77
C HIS A 152 -5.87 13.96 15.37
N ASP A 153 -5.51 14.80 16.35
CA ASP A 153 -5.32 16.23 16.13
C ASP A 153 -3.86 16.55 15.78
N ILE A 154 -3.63 17.81 15.40
CA ILE A 154 -2.29 18.36 15.20
C ILE A 154 -1.51 18.26 16.50
N ASP A 155 -0.23 17.88 16.42
CA ASP A 155 0.66 17.85 17.57
C ASP A 155 2.10 18.22 17.14
N ASP A 156 3.06 18.11 18.05
CA ASP A 156 4.46 18.50 17.80
C ASP A 156 5.10 17.75 16.65
N ARG A 157 4.56 16.57 16.30
CA ARG A 157 5.13 15.68 15.27
C ARG A 157 4.22 15.53 14.06
N HIS A 158 3.01 16.11 14.09
CA HIS A 158 2.02 15.99 13.03
C HIS A 158 1.43 17.35 12.71
N ALA A 159 1.76 17.87 11.52
CA ALA A 159 1.34 19.20 11.08
C ALA A 159 -0.13 19.26 10.65
N HIS A 160 -0.77 18.11 10.41
CA HIS A 160 -2.15 18.02 9.94
C HIS A 160 -2.95 17.08 10.82
N ARG A 161 -4.25 17.32 10.91
CA ARG A 161 -5.18 16.35 11.49
C ARG A 161 -5.24 15.15 10.57
N TYR A 162 -5.43 13.99 11.14
CA TYR A 162 -5.55 12.76 10.38
C TYR A 162 -6.42 11.77 11.15
N ALA A 163 -6.92 10.76 10.44
CA ALA A 163 -7.72 9.71 11.05
C ALA A 163 -7.33 8.36 10.47
N PHE A 164 -7.24 7.36 11.31
CA PHE A 164 -7.14 5.97 10.86
C PHE A 164 -8.56 5.46 10.62
N VAL A 165 -8.87 5.09 9.37
CA VAL A 165 -10.22 4.71 8.98
C VAL A 165 -10.19 3.35 8.30
N ASP A 166 -10.97 2.42 8.82
CA ASP A 166 -11.16 1.13 8.19
C ASP A 166 -12.48 1.14 7.42
N TYR A 167 -12.42 0.73 6.17
CA TYR A 167 -13.59 0.60 5.30
C TYR A 167 -13.82 -0.85 4.97
N ILE A 168 -15.09 -1.25 4.93
CA ILE A 168 -15.54 -2.55 4.47
C ILE A 168 -16.52 -2.35 3.31
N ARG A 169 -16.76 -3.41 2.52
CA ARG A 169 -17.68 -3.30 1.40
C ARG A 169 -19.10 -3.06 1.89
N LYS A 170 -19.84 -2.25 1.14
CA LYS A 170 -21.28 -2.11 1.35
C LYS A 170 -21.96 -3.43 0.99
N SER A 171 -22.88 -3.83 1.85
CA SER A 171 -23.67 -5.04 1.62
C SER A 171 -24.90 -4.76 0.76
#